data_5a40e8877ec94f686afeb5898ed6b3fd
#
_entry.id   5a40e8877ec94f686afeb5898ed6b3fd
#
_cell.length_a   1.000
_cell.length_b   1.000
_cell.length_c   1.000
_cell.angle_alpha   90.00
_cell.angle_beta   90.00
_cell.angle_gamma   90.00
#
_symmetry.space_group_name_H-M   'P 1'
#
loop_
_entity.id
_entity.type
_entity.pdbx_description
1 polymer ?
#
loop_
_entity_poly.entity_id
_entity_poly.type
_entity_poly.pdbx_seq_one_letter_code
_entity_poly.pdbx_strand_id
1 'polypeptide(L)'
;MFAVLKPYFVPHFLSVFLLMYSSLMYAAPVSSMQLDDFHPNCDVRQLGLTQSQQNSLRKIRSEYRQAADKAYRKTVRSDRTRRQTIIKILSGNMFDQNAARDYVENRYLPNMDFAVDELAIQYRFYQLLNDRQRQQWLATCLR
;
A
#
# COMPACT_ATOMS: atom_id res chain seq x y z
N MET A 1 -12.63 66.96 45.08
CA MET A 1 -12.13 67.11 43.71
C MET A 1 -11.76 65.73 43.21
N PHE A 2 -12.51 65.29 42.26
CA PHE A 2 -12.54 63.89 41.84
C PHE A 2 -11.49 63.61 40.75
N ALA A 3 -10.63 62.61 41.01
CA ALA A 3 -9.75 62.07 39.97
C ALA A 3 -10.31 60.72 39.51
N VAL A 4 -10.73 60.70 38.24
CA VAL A 4 -11.32 59.55 37.58
C VAL A 4 -10.23 58.61 37.12
N LEU A 5 -10.21 57.40 37.63
CA LEU A 5 -9.38 56.29 37.18
C LEU A 5 -9.98 55.67 35.90
N LYS A 6 -9.21 55.68 34.84
CA LYS A 6 -9.54 55.05 33.54
C LYS A 6 -9.12 53.57 33.58
N PRO A 7 -9.99 52.60 33.30
CA PRO A 7 -9.58 51.22 33.18
C PRO A 7 -8.92 50.94 31.85
N TYR A 8 -7.74 50.33 31.88
CA TYR A 8 -7.05 49.80 30.70
C TYR A 8 -7.76 48.55 30.19
N PHE A 9 -8.31 48.68 29.01
CA PHE A 9 -8.89 47.56 28.25
C PHE A 9 -7.74 46.85 27.53
N VAL A 10 -7.33 45.69 28.02
CA VAL A 10 -6.35 44.83 27.38
C VAL A 10 -7.09 43.91 26.39
N PRO A 11 -6.80 43.98 25.08
CA PRO A 11 -7.46 43.09 24.13
C PRO A 11 -6.88 41.67 24.21
N HIS A 12 -7.67 40.74 24.69
CA HIS A 12 -7.41 39.28 24.64
C HIS A 12 -7.62 38.74 23.21
N PHE A 13 -7.01 39.33 22.20
CA PHE A 13 -7.15 38.90 20.82
C PHE A 13 -6.00 38.05 20.29
N LEU A 14 -5.05 37.63 21.13
CA LEU A 14 -3.84 36.93 20.69
C LEU A 14 -3.80 35.43 21.04
N SER A 15 -4.85 34.85 21.62
CA SER A 15 -4.83 33.43 22.07
C SER A 15 -5.63 32.45 21.23
N VAL A 16 -6.25 32.86 20.13
CA VAL A 16 -7.12 31.97 19.33
C VAL A 16 -6.44 31.44 18.04
N PHE A 17 -5.25 31.90 17.71
CA PHE A 17 -4.61 31.55 16.43
C PHE A 17 -3.67 30.32 16.49
N LEU A 18 -3.59 29.61 17.60
CA LEU A 18 -2.59 28.55 17.83
C LEU A 18 -3.16 27.12 17.88
N LEU A 19 -4.44 26.90 17.53
CA LEU A 19 -5.09 25.58 17.60
C LEU A 19 -5.57 25.02 16.25
N MET A 20 -5.17 25.58 15.12
CA MET A 20 -5.53 25.07 13.78
C MET A 20 -4.37 24.42 13.03
N TYR A 21 -3.37 23.90 13.73
CA TYR A 21 -2.49 22.88 13.14
C TYR A 21 -3.10 21.49 13.40
N SER A 22 -4.29 21.28 12.87
CA SER A 22 -4.81 19.93 12.67
C SER A 22 -3.86 19.24 11.69
N SER A 23 -3.02 18.37 12.22
CA SER A 23 -2.20 17.43 11.50
C SER A 23 -3.08 16.70 10.48
N LEU A 24 -3.00 17.12 9.22
CA LEU A 24 -3.35 16.29 8.07
C LEU A 24 -2.42 15.06 8.14
N MET A 25 -2.84 14.05 8.89
CA MET A 25 -2.33 12.70 8.74
C MET A 25 -2.73 12.27 7.32
N TYR A 26 -1.87 12.59 6.35
CA TYR A 26 -1.89 11.92 5.07
C TYR A 26 -1.69 10.43 5.39
N ALA A 27 -2.77 9.66 5.34
CA ALA A 27 -2.67 8.23 5.16
C ALA A 27 -1.84 8.04 3.89
N ALA A 28 -0.58 7.71 4.06
CA ALA A 28 0.28 7.37 2.94
C ALA A 28 -0.46 6.28 2.16
N PRO A 29 -0.67 6.45 0.84
CA PRO A 29 -1.22 5.38 0.04
C PRO A 29 -0.32 4.17 0.31
N VAL A 30 -0.95 3.03 0.60
CA VAL A 30 -0.23 1.75 0.67
C VAL A 30 0.58 1.68 -0.60
N SER A 31 1.89 1.87 -0.48
CA SER A 31 2.79 1.92 -1.60
C SER A 31 2.59 0.64 -2.38
N SER A 32 2.01 0.75 -3.57
CA SER A 32 2.03 -0.34 -4.53
C SER A 32 3.49 -0.74 -4.63
N MET A 33 3.83 -1.96 -4.20
CA MET A 33 5.16 -2.52 -4.36
C MET A 33 5.56 -2.32 -5.82
N GLN A 34 6.44 -1.38 -6.07
CA GLN A 34 6.92 -1.15 -7.43
C GLN A 34 7.93 -2.24 -7.72
N LEU A 35 7.67 -3.03 -8.74
CA LEU A 35 8.57 -4.07 -9.22
C LEU A 35 9.92 -3.51 -9.66
N ASP A 36 10.04 -2.20 -9.78
CA ASP A 36 11.32 -1.60 -10.15
C ASP A 36 12.44 -2.02 -9.19
N ASP A 37 12.09 -2.46 -7.98
CA ASP A 37 13.07 -2.81 -6.97
C ASP A 37 12.86 -4.17 -6.29
N PHE A 38 11.83 -4.97 -6.60
CA PHE A 38 11.43 -6.18 -5.84
C PHE A 38 11.36 -5.96 -4.30
N HIS A 39 12.01 -4.90 -3.83
CA HIS A 39 12.02 -4.25 -2.52
C HIS A 39 12.60 -2.84 -2.66
N PRO A 40 12.28 -1.87 -1.79
CA PRO A 40 12.75 -0.49 -1.88
C PRO A 40 14.28 -0.33 -1.91
N ASN A 41 15.04 -1.38 -1.58
CA ASN A 41 16.51 -1.36 -1.55
C ASN A 41 17.14 -2.21 -2.67
N CYS A 42 16.38 -2.71 -3.63
CA CYS A 42 16.87 -3.59 -4.68
C CYS A 42 17.10 -2.81 -5.99
N ASP A 43 18.33 -2.57 -6.35
CA ASP A 43 18.70 -1.98 -7.63
C ASP A 43 19.19 -3.07 -8.61
N VAL A 44 18.33 -3.56 -9.47
CA VAL A 44 18.65 -4.59 -10.47
C VAL A 44 19.71 -4.15 -11.49
N ARG A 45 19.99 -2.85 -11.61
CA ARG A 45 21.05 -2.33 -12.49
C ARG A 45 22.43 -2.78 -12.02
N GLN A 46 22.60 -2.98 -10.71
CA GLN A 46 23.85 -3.44 -10.13
C GLN A 46 24.18 -4.91 -10.47
N LEU A 47 23.23 -5.67 -10.95
CA LEU A 47 23.43 -7.07 -11.34
C LEU A 47 24.21 -7.25 -12.65
N GLY A 48 24.45 -6.16 -13.41
CA GLY A 48 25.14 -6.24 -14.68
C GLY A 48 24.47 -7.17 -15.71
N LEU A 49 23.14 -7.01 -15.86
CA LEU A 49 22.32 -7.85 -16.74
C LEU A 49 22.75 -7.72 -18.20
N THR A 50 22.85 -8.84 -18.91
CA THR A 50 23.06 -8.88 -20.37
C THR A 50 21.86 -8.28 -21.09
N GLN A 51 22.02 -7.92 -22.37
CA GLN A 51 20.94 -7.38 -23.20
C GLN A 51 19.74 -8.35 -23.30
N SER A 52 20.01 -9.66 -23.39
CA SER A 52 18.97 -10.68 -23.41
C SER A 52 18.20 -10.72 -22.09
N GLN A 53 18.92 -10.69 -20.95
CA GLN A 53 18.29 -10.64 -19.63
C GLN A 53 17.45 -9.36 -19.42
N GLN A 54 17.94 -8.21 -19.91
CA GLN A 54 17.18 -6.96 -19.87
C GLN A 54 15.89 -7.03 -20.70
N ASN A 55 15.93 -7.67 -21.87
CA ASN A 55 14.75 -7.88 -22.71
C ASN A 55 13.71 -8.75 -21.97
N SER A 56 14.16 -9.83 -21.35
CA SER A 56 13.31 -10.71 -20.55
C SER A 56 12.74 -10.00 -19.33
N LEU A 57 13.54 -9.17 -18.64
CA LEU A 57 13.09 -8.36 -17.51
C LEU A 57 11.98 -7.38 -17.92
N ARG A 58 12.05 -6.79 -19.13
CA ARG A 58 10.95 -5.93 -19.63
C ARG A 58 9.61 -6.67 -19.73
N LYS A 59 9.62 -7.94 -20.18
CA LYS A 59 8.41 -8.78 -20.22
C LYS A 59 7.89 -9.05 -18.80
N ILE A 60 8.78 -9.45 -17.90
CA ILE A 60 8.46 -9.71 -16.50
C ILE A 60 7.82 -8.48 -15.83
N ARG A 61 8.36 -7.29 -16.07
CA ARG A 61 7.77 -6.03 -15.57
C ARG A 61 6.37 -5.75 -16.13
N SER A 62 6.14 -6.11 -17.38
CA SER A 62 4.80 -5.99 -17.97
C SER A 62 3.80 -6.96 -17.34
N GLU A 63 4.20 -8.20 -17.10
CA GLU A 63 3.37 -9.22 -16.42
C GLU A 63 3.03 -8.81 -14.99
N TYR A 64 4.01 -8.29 -14.26
CA TYR A 64 3.78 -7.76 -12.91
C TYR A 64 2.74 -6.64 -12.89
N ARG A 65 2.90 -5.65 -13.77
CA ARG A 65 1.92 -4.55 -13.85
C ARG A 65 0.51 -5.07 -14.13
N GLN A 66 0.37 -6.06 -15.01
CA GLN A 66 -0.93 -6.68 -15.29
C GLN A 66 -1.49 -7.41 -14.07
N ALA A 67 -0.66 -8.15 -13.34
CA ALA A 67 -1.06 -8.82 -12.11
C ALA A 67 -1.47 -7.82 -11.01
N ALA A 68 -0.69 -6.77 -10.82
CA ALA A 68 -0.99 -5.69 -9.87
C ALA A 68 -2.29 -4.96 -10.22
N ASP A 69 -2.51 -4.61 -11.48
CA ASP A 69 -3.74 -3.98 -11.95
C ASP A 69 -4.97 -4.88 -11.75
N LYS A 70 -4.81 -6.18 -11.99
CA LYS A 70 -5.88 -7.18 -11.76
C LYS A 70 -6.25 -7.24 -10.27
N ALA A 71 -5.25 -7.31 -9.40
CA ALA A 71 -5.44 -7.34 -7.94
C ALA A 71 -6.11 -6.05 -7.45
N TYR A 72 -5.62 -4.89 -7.89
CA TYR A 72 -6.19 -3.59 -7.56
C TYR A 72 -7.67 -3.49 -7.94
N ARG A 73 -8.03 -3.91 -9.17
CA ARG A 73 -9.44 -3.90 -9.61
C ARG A 73 -10.33 -4.82 -8.78
N LYS A 74 -9.82 -5.99 -8.35
CA LYS A 74 -10.56 -6.90 -7.45
C LYS A 74 -10.80 -6.23 -6.09
N THR A 75 -9.76 -5.61 -5.51
CA THR A 75 -9.84 -4.92 -4.22
C THR A 75 -10.85 -3.76 -4.25
N VAL A 76 -10.79 -2.91 -5.28
CA VAL A 76 -11.73 -1.78 -5.45
C VAL A 76 -13.18 -2.26 -5.56
N ARG A 77 -13.43 -3.39 -6.25
CA ARG A 77 -14.77 -3.98 -6.32
C ARG A 77 -15.25 -4.47 -4.95
N SER A 78 -14.39 -5.16 -4.22
CA SER A 78 -14.69 -5.62 -2.87
C SER A 78 -15.01 -4.46 -1.91
N ASP A 79 -14.27 -3.36 -1.99
CA ASP A 79 -14.50 -2.19 -1.13
C ASP A 79 -15.83 -1.49 -1.40
N ARG A 80 -16.32 -1.47 -2.65
CA ARG A 80 -17.62 -0.86 -2.98
C ARG A 80 -18.79 -1.53 -2.25
N THR A 81 -18.74 -2.84 -2.06
CA THR A 81 -19.80 -3.61 -1.41
C THR A 81 -19.60 -3.77 0.10
N ARG A 82 -18.41 -3.41 0.58
CA ARG A 82 -17.98 -3.63 1.97
C ARG A 82 -18.98 -3.15 3.01
N ARG A 83 -19.39 -1.89 2.90
CA ARG A 83 -20.31 -1.29 3.89
C ARG A 83 -21.64 -2.04 3.94
N GLN A 84 -22.21 -2.34 2.78
CA GLN A 84 -23.49 -3.04 2.69
C GLN A 84 -23.40 -4.46 3.27
N THR A 85 -22.31 -5.18 2.97
CA THR A 85 -22.10 -6.54 3.48
C THR A 85 -21.91 -6.54 4.99
N ILE A 86 -21.13 -5.61 5.56
CA ILE A 86 -20.98 -5.47 7.02
C ILE A 86 -22.33 -5.16 7.67
N ILE A 87 -23.10 -4.21 7.14
CA ILE A 87 -24.42 -3.87 7.67
C ILE A 87 -25.31 -5.11 7.66
N LYS A 88 -25.34 -5.87 6.56
CA LYS A 88 -26.13 -7.10 6.46
C LYS A 88 -25.77 -8.13 7.52
N ILE A 89 -24.46 -8.33 7.76
CA ILE A 89 -23.98 -9.27 8.80
C ILE A 89 -24.38 -8.79 10.19
N LEU A 90 -24.22 -7.48 10.47
CA LEU A 90 -24.49 -6.92 11.80
C LEU A 90 -25.98 -6.73 12.11
N SER A 91 -26.84 -6.58 11.10
CA SER A 91 -28.28 -6.40 11.27
C SER A 91 -29.07 -7.71 11.33
N GLY A 92 -28.43 -8.86 11.19
CA GLY A 92 -29.06 -10.17 11.35
C GLY A 92 -29.53 -10.42 12.78
N ASN A 93 -30.59 -11.19 12.95
CA ASN A 93 -31.07 -11.60 14.28
C ASN A 93 -30.10 -12.54 15.02
N MET A 94 -29.24 -13.22 14.27
CA MET A 94 -28.15 -14.06 14.77
C MET A 94 -26.89 -13.80 13.93
N PHE A 95 -25.72 -13.96 14.54
CA PHE A 95 -24.45 -13.83 13.84
C PHE A 95 -24.27 -15.00 12.85
N ASP A 96 -24.23 -14.69 11.56
CA ASP A 96 -23.97 -15.66 10.52
C ASP A 96 -22.45 -15.76 10.28
N GLN A 97 -21.84 -16.81 10.86
CA GLN A 97 -20.41 -17.06 10.76
C GLN A 97 -19.97 -17.35 9.31
N ASN A 98 -20.80 -17.97 8.49
CA ASN A 98 -20.47 -18.28 7.10
C ASN A 98 -20.43 -16.99 6.26
N ALA A 99 -21.46 -16.14 6.39
CA ALA A 99 -21.47 -14.84 5.72
C ALA A 99 -20.30 -13.95 6.16
N ALA A 100 -19.91 -14.01 7.43
CA ALA A 100 -18.76 -13.28 7.94
C ALA A 100 -17.44 -13.84 7.37
N ARG A 101 -17.31 -15.16 7.26
CA ARG A 101 -16.16 -15.84 6.63
C ARG A 101 -16.04 -15.46 5.16
N ASP A 102 -17.12 -15.58 4.39
CA ASP A 102 -17.16 -15.21 2.98
C ASP A 102 -16.74 -13.74 2.76
N TYR A 103 -17.21 -12.85 3.64
CA TYR A 103 -16.79 -11.45 3.60
C TYR A 103 -15.28 -11.28 3.81
N VAL A 104 -14.71 -11.97 4.80
CA VAL A 104 -13.27 -11.91 5.09
C VAL A 104 -12.45 -12.49 3.94
N GLU A 105 -12.83 -13.65 3.42
CA GLU A 105 -12.16 -14.29 2.29
C GLU A 105 -12.16 -13.40 1.05
N ASN A 106 -13.31 -12.86 0.66
CA ASN A 106 -13.43 -11.96 -0.48
C ASN A 106 -12.60 -10.67 -0.33
N ARG A 107 -12.30 -10.28 0.91
CA ARG A 107 -11.46 -9.11 1.21
C ARG A 107 -9.97 -9.40 1.05
N TYR A 108 -9.50 -10.56 1.52
CA TYR A 108 -8.08 -10.87 1.60
C TYR A 108 -7.58 -11.72 0.44
N LEU A 109 -8.43 -12.56 -0.14
CA LEU A 109 -8.06 -13.47 -1.23
C LEU A 109 -7.39 -12.76 -2.43
N PRO A 110 -7.85 -11.59 -2.91
CA PRO A 110 -7.19 -10.90 -4.02
C PRO A 110 -5.74 -10.51 -3.73
N ASN A 111 -5.43 -10.15 -2.48
CA ASN A 111 -4.07 -9.81 -2.08
C ASN A 111 -3.19 -11.06 -1.91
N MET A 112 -3.77 -12.16 -1.44
CA MET A 112 -3.07 -13.45 -1.35
C MET A 112 -2.77 -14.00 -2.75
N ASP A 113 -3.74 -13.97 -3.66
CA ASP A 113 -3.54 -14.34 -5.07
C ASP A 113 -2.40 -13.53 -5.69
N PHE A 114 -2.41 -12.22 -5.45
CA PHE A 114 -1.37 -11.32 -5.97
C PHE A 114 0.01 -11.64 -5.39
N ALA A 115 0.11 -11.95 -4.09
CA ALA A 115 1.38 -12.32 -3.48
C ALA A 115 1.94 -13.62 -4.09
N VAL A 116 1.09 -14.57 -4.46
CA VAL A 116 1.51 -15.79 -5.17
C VAL A 116 1.98 -15.47 -6.60
N ASP A 117 1.23 -14.64 -7.33
CA ASP A 117 1.62 -14.18 -8.68
C ASP A 117 2.96 -13.43 -8.62
N GLU A 118 3.18 -12.59 -7.61
CA GLU A 118 4.43 -11.86 -7.39
C GLU A 118 5.61 -12.81 -7.16
N LEU A 119 5.47 -13.82 -6.30
CA LEU A 119 6.50 -14.84 -6.09
C LEU A 119 6.82 -15.62 -7.37
N ALA A 120 5.80 -15.96 -8.17
CA ALA A 120 6.00 -16.62 -9.45
C ALA A 120 6.78 -15.73 -10.44
N ILE A 121 6.55 -14.43 -10.40
CA ILE A 121 7.27 -13.43 -11.20
C ILE A 121 8.73 -13.31 -10.74
N GLN A 122 8.96 -13.24 -9.42
CA GLN A 122 10.30 -13.22 -8.83
C GLN A 122 11.07 -14.50 -9.17
N TYR A 123 10.41 -15.66 -9.13
CA TYR A 123 11.00 -16.93 -9.53
C TYR A 123 11.46 -16.90 -11.00
N ARG A 124 10.63 -16.41 -11.93
CA ARG A 124 11.01 -16.29 -13.34
C ARG A 124 12.20 -15.35 -13.55
N PHE A 125 12.25 -14.24 -12.81
CA PHE A 125 13.40 -13.35 -12.84
C PHE A 125 14.65 -14.04 -12.31
N TYR A 126 14.56 -14.73 -11.17
CA TYR A 126 15.68 -15.48 -10.58
C TYR A 126 16.25 -16.52 -11.57
N GLN A 127 15.39 -17.19 -12.36
CA GLN A 127 15.84 -18.16 -13.36
C GLN A 127 16.61 -17.53 -14.54
N LEU A 128 16.46 -16.23 -14.78
CA LEU A 128 17.24 -15.52 -15.81
C LEU A 128 18.68 -15.25 -15.36
N LEU A 129 18.94 -15.24 -14.07
CA LEU A 129 20.21 -14.84 -13.50
C LEU A 129 21.21 -15.99 -13.51
N ASN A 130 22.51 -15.67 -13.74
CA ASN A 130 23.59 -16.61 -13.48
C ASN A 130 23.87 -16.71 -11.97
N ASP A 131 24.69 -17.68 -11.55
CA ASP A 131 24.92 -17.99 -10.14
C ASP A 131 25.46 -16.77 -9.34
N ARG A 132 26.38 -16.00 -9.92
CA ARG A 132 26.90 -14.79 -9.30
C ARG A 132 25.82 -13.74 -9.11
N GLN A 133 25.02 -13.50 -10.14
CA GLN A 133 23.88 -12.55 -10.10
C GLN A 133 22.82 -13.00 -9.09
N ARG A 134 22.53 -14.31 -9.00
CA ARG A 134 21.62 -14.89 -8.02
C ARG A 134 22.06 -14.61 -6.59
N GLN A 135 23.34 -14.90 -6.28
CA GLN A 135 23.89 -14.64 -4.96
C GLN A 135 23.81 -13.14 -4.62
N GLN A 136 24.19 -12.27 -5.55
CA GLN A 136 24.10 -10.83 -5.36
C GLN A 136 22.66 -10.38 -5.13
N TRP A 137 21.71 -10.86 -5.93
CA TRP A 137 20.31 -10.52 -5.79
C TRP A 137 19.73 -10.96 -4.45
N LEU A 138 19.99 -12.21 -4.03
CA LEU A 138 19.58 -12.72 -2.72
C LEU A 138 20.15 -11.87 -1.56
N ALA A 139 21.40 -11.47 -1.67
CA ALA A 139 22.07 -10.69 -0.62
C ALA A 139 21.53 -9.24 -0.51
N THR A 140 21.08 -8.65 -1.60
CA THR A 140 20.69 -7.22 -1.65
C THR A 140 19.18 -7.00 -1.68
N CYS A 141 18.41 -7.91 -2.27
CA CYS A 141 17.02 -7.70 -2.57
C CYS A 141 16.04 -8.48 -1.67
N LEU A 142 16.50 -9.50 -0.94
CA LEU A 142 15.66 -10.31 -0.04
C LEU A 142 15.96 -10.10 1.46
N ARG A 143 16.54 -8.95 1.81
CA ARG A 143 16.79 -8.59 3.22
C ARG A 143 15.60 -7.87 3.83
#